data_9cfde23aa14a963c0e4bce71257a9040
#
_entry.id   9cfde23aa14a963c0e4bce71257a9040
#
_cell.length_a   1.000
_cell.length_b   1.000
_cell.length_c   1.000
_cell.angle_alpha   90.00
_cell.angle_beta   90.00
_cell.angle_gamma   90.00
#
_symmetry.space_group_name_H-M   'P 1'
#
loop_
_entity.id
_entity.type
_entity.pdbx_description
1 polymer ?
#
loop_
_entity_poly.entity_id
_entity_poly.type
_entity_poly.pdbx_seq_one_letter_code
_entity_poly.pdbx_strand_id
1 'polypeptide(L)'
;MGELKFGIEISITAESLRRISVKAEELGYNFIFYGDSLSYNSLECWTAISAMSSFTRSIRVGPSMTFLSYRHPAVLARASATVDRLSSGRLELRIGIGGRSLKRDSTTYGVPFPPYLQRVRRLDEGLTLIKKLWTLEKSSQRGRYFSSSNAAQKIKPIQRPHPPITIAGTSEKVVDLAIKHANVWEVGGVVPAEYRKLHQTLTSKCKKGGRDVNSIERSLEVTIALFTRGGDAIDGLRRKLRNKFDKLAKRWTLIAGRPDHIISELNEFVDLGIERFSIHFLNYNGINLFFQRPSLLIDQMEIFREQVIPHLKH
;
A
#
# COMPACT_ATOMS: atom_id res chain seq x y z
N MET A 1 -15.89 -1.90 -17.08
CA MET A 1 -14.93 -1.63 -16.00
C MET A 1 -13.56 -2.03 -16.50
N GLY A 2 -12.46 -1.42 -16.02
CA GLY A 2 -11.11 -1.85 -16.39
C GLY A 2 -10.75 -3.20 -15.73
N GLU A 3 -9.68 -3.83 -16.20
CA GLU A 3 -9.15 -5.07 -15.61
C GLU A 3 -8.78 -4.86 -14.13
N LEU A 4 -9.22 -5.78 -13.25
CA LEU A 4 -8.89 -5.75 -11.84
C LEU A 4 -7.39 -5.99 -11.63
N LYS A 5 -6.78 -5.23 -10.72
CA LYS A 5 -5.35 -5.32 -10.40
C LYS A 5 -5.14 -5.91 -9.01
N PHE A 6 -4.24 -6.86 -8.91
CA PHE A 6 -3.90 -7.54 -7.67
C PHE A 6 -2.42 -7.43 -7.37
N GLY A 7 -2.09 -7.19 -6.12
CA GLY A 7 -0.73 -7.20 -5.66
C GLY A 7 -0.60 -7.66 -4.22
N ILE A 8 0.62 -7.87 -3.79
CA ILE A 8 0.92 -8.38 -2.46
C ILE A 8 1.73 -7.38 -1.64
N GLU A 9 1.47 -7.37 -0.35
CA GLU A 9 2.26 -6.65 0.64
C GLU A 9 3.09 -7.62 1.47
N ILE A 10 4.39 -7.34 1.57
CA ILE A 10 5.34 -8.21 2.25
C ILE A 10 6.20 -7.45 3.25
N SER A 11 6.66 -8.19 4.28
CA SER A 11 7.69 -7.77 5.24
C SER A 11 8.47 -9.01 5.62
N ILE A 12 9.50 -9.35 4.84
CA ILE A 12 10.22 -10.62 4.88
C ILE A 12 11.73 -10.42 4.99
N THR A 13 12.47 -11.48 5.29
CA THR A 13 13.94 -11.46 5.41
C THR A 13 14.63 -11.53 4.05
N ALA A 14 15.94 -11.29 4.04
CA ALA A 14 16.76 -11.26 2.82
C ALA A 14 16.72 -12.57 2.03
N GLU A 15 16.75 -13.70 2.74
CA GLU A 15 16.80 -15.05 2.15
C GLU A 15 15.55 -15.36 1.30
N SER A 16 14.43 -14.73 1.63
CA SER A 16 13.13 -14.95 0.97
C SER A 16 12.79 -13.90 -0.08
N LEU A 17 13.46 -12.75 -0.04
CA LEU A 17 13.07 -11.57 -0.83
C LEU A 17 13.05 -11.86 -2.32
N ARG A 18 14.15 -12.42 -2.86
CA ARG A 18 14.23 -12.77 -4.29
C ARG A 18 13.18 -13.78 -4.70
N ARG A 19 13.07 -14.88 -3.93
CA ARG A 19 12.12 -15.98 -4.24
C ARG A 19 10.69 -15.50 -4.30
N ILE A 20 10.26 -14.70 -3.31
CA ILE A 20 8.88 -14.18 -3.26
C ILE A 20 8.63 -13.15 -4.36
N SER A 21 9.59 -12.25 -4.62
CA SER A 21 9.42 -11.21 -5.66
C SER A 21 9.30 -11.80 -7.06
N VAL A 22 10.15 -12.77 -7.39
CA VAL A 22 10.12 -13.48 -8.69
C VAL A 22 8.83 -14.31 -8.80
N LYS A 23 8.46 -15.02 -7.75
CA LYS A 23 7.22 -15.83 -7.75
C LYS A 23 5.96 -14.97 -7.90
N ALA A 24 5.89 -13.79 -7.29
CA ALA A 24 4.78 -12.87 -7.47
C ALA A 24 4.66 -12.42 -8.95
N GLU A 25 5.78 -12.14 -9.58
CA GLU A 25 5.81 -11.79 -11.01
C GLU A 25 5.39 -12.96 -11.91
N GLU A 26 5.92 -14.17 -11.68
CA GLU A 26 5.57 -15.40 -12.41
C GLU A 26 4.08 -15.73 -12.34
N LEU A 27 3.46 -15.48 -11.17
CA LEU A 27 2.03 -15.66 -10.96
C LEU A 27 1.18 -14.53 -11.57
N GLY A 28 1.81 -13.50 -12.17
CA GLY A 28 1.12 -12.40 -12.85
C GLY A 28 0.46 -11.41 -11.90
N TYR A 29 0.97 -11.24 -10.67
CA TYR A 29 0.57 -10.13 -9.82
C TYR A 29 1.02 -8.80 -10.43
N ASN A 30 0.18 -7.78 -10.33
CA ASN A 30 0.44 -6.46 -10.94
C ASN A 30 1.46 -5.64 -10.14
N PHE A 31 1.54 -5.86 -8.81
CA PHE A 31 2.43 -5.11 -7.93
C PHE A 31 2.83 -5.90 -6.68
N ILE A 32 4.01 -5.56 -6.15
CA ILE A 32 4.54 -6.07 -4.89
C ILE A 32 5.09 -4.92 -4.07
N PHE A 33 4.64 -4.79 -2.83
CA PHE A 33 4.99 -3.70 -1.94
C PHE A 33 5.67 -4.18 -0.67
N TYR A 34 6.64 -3.40 -0.17
CA TYR A 34 7.43 -3.75 1.00
C TYR A 34 7.16 -2.81 2.18
N GLY A 35 6.94 -3.38 3.37
CA GLY A 35 6.63 -2.62 4.58
C GLY A 35 7.75 -1.68 5.01
N ASP A 36 7.40 -0.45 5.44
CA ASP A 36 8.33 0.58 5.93
C ASP A 36 8.04 0.89 7.41
N SER A 37 8.35 -0.05 8.31
CA SER A 37 8.25 0.13 9.76
C SER A 37 9.47 -0.44 10.47
N LEU A 38 10.08 0.34 11.34
CA LEU A 38 11.26 -0.07 12.13
C LEU A 38 10.93 -1.18 13.14
N SER A 39 9.67 -1.29 13.55
CA SER A 39 9.20 -2.33 14.47
C SER A 39 8.90 -3.68 13.79
N TYR A 40 9.03 -3.76 12.48
CA TYR A 40 8.97 -5.03 11.78
C TYR A 40 10.36 -5.68 11.78
N ASN A 41 10.42 -6.97 12.02
CA ASN A 41 11.67 -7.72 11.89
C ASN A 41 11.93 -8.04 10.39
N SER A 42 12.20 -7.00 9.62
CA SER A 42 12.33 -7.03 8.16
C SER A 42 13.48 -6.12 7.72
N LEU A 43 13.80 -6.16 6.43
CA LEU A 43 14.83 -5.30 5.84
C LEU A 43 14.39 -3.83 5.84
N GLU A 44 15.36 -2.92 5.68
CA GLU A 44 15.06 -1.51 5.41
C GLU A 44 14.34 -1.40 4.06
N CYS A 45 13.22 -0.69 4.05
CA CYS A 45 12.24 -0.69 2.97
C CYS A 45 12.83 -0.31 1.61
N TRP A 46 13.51 0.82 1.50
CA TRP A 46 14.01 1.33 0.21
C TRP A 46 15.17 0.50 -0.33
N THR A 47 15.96 -0.09 0.53
CA THR A 47 17.01 -1.05 0.18
C THR A 47 16.38 -2.35 -0.36
N ALA A 48 15.35 -2.86 0.31
CA ALA A 48 14.62 -4.04 -0.13
C ALA A 48 13.93 -3.82 -1.50
N ILE A 49 13.25 -2.67 -1.69
CA ILE A 49 12.60 -2.32 -2.96
C ILE A 49 13.63 -2.21 -4.10
N SER A 50 14.80 -1.65 -3.84
CA SER A 50 15.89 -1.58 -4.84
C SER A 50 16.33 -2.99 -5.28
N ALA A 51 16.48 -3.90 -4.34
CA ALA A 51 16.80 -5.31 -4.64
C ALA A 51 15.65 -6.00 -5.41
N MET A 52 14.40 -5.83 -4.98
CA MET A 52 13.23 -6.35 -5.69
C MET A 52 13.16 -5.86 -7.14
N SER A 53 13.48 -4.58 -7.37
CA SER A 53 13.53 -3.99 -8.71
C SER A 53 14.52 -4.68 -9.64
N SER A 54 15.64 -5.19 -9.07
CA SER A 54 16.67 -5.90 -9.83
C SER A 54 16.34 -7.37 -10.08
N PHE A 55 15.50 -7.97 -9.23
CA PHE A 55 15.10 -9.38 -9.36
C PHE A 55 13.94 -9.58 -10.33
N THR A 56 13.16 -8.53 -10.61
CA THR A 56 11.91 -8.57 -11.38
C THR A 56 12.01 -7.73 -12.65
N ARG A 57 11.10 -7.95 -13.62
CA ARG A 57 11.11 -7.30 -14.94
C ARG A 57 9.87 -6.48 -15.24
N SER A 58 8.69 -6.92 -14.79
CA SER A 58 7.38 -6.39 -15.17
C SER A 58 6.55 -5.91 -13.97
N ILE A 59 6.60 -6.61 -12.83
CA ILE A 59 5.81 -6.29 -11.65
C ILE A 59 6.19 -4.91 -11.09
N ARG A 60 5.19 -4.12 -10.71
CA ARG A 60 5.43 -2.82 -10.05
C ARG A 60 5.91 -3.02 -8.62
N VAL A 61 6.76 -2.10 -8.16
CA VAL A 61 7.37 -2.15 -6.82
C VAL A 61 7.14 -0.84 -6.07
N GLY A 62 7.09 -0.90 -4.75
CA GLY A 62 6.95 0.30 -3.93
C GLY A 62 6.91 0.01 -2.43
N PRO A 63 6.84 1.05 -1.58
CA PRO A 63 6.69 0.90 -0.14
C PRO A 63 5.25 0.59 0.27
N SER A 64 5.05 -0.13 1.37
CA SER A 64 3.73 -0.39 1.97
C SER A 64 3.68 0.05 3.45
N MET A 65 3.50 1.31 3.74
CA MET A 65 3.72 2.52 2.97
C MET A 65 4.76 3.36 3.69
N THR A 66 5.37 4.29 2.97
CA THR A 66 6.38 5.18 3.58
C THR A 66 5.74 6.41 4.26
N PHE A 67 6.52 7.05 5.14
CA PHE A 67 6.10 8.23 5.89
C PHE A 67 7.17 9.31 5.88
N LEU A 68 6.75 10.59 5.82
CA LEU A 68 7.68 11.73 5.91
C LEU A 68 8.28 11.95 7.32
N SER A 69 7.90 11.13 8.29
CA SER A 69 8.56 11.09 9.60
C SER A 69 9.88 10.34 9.56
N TYR A 70 10.04 9.40 8.64
CA TYR A 70 11.30 8.63 8.49
C TYR A 70 12.32 9.34 7.63
N ARG A 71 11.87 10.10 6.60
CA ARG A 71 12.76 10.68 5.59
C ARG A 71 12.32 12.07 5.19
N HIS A 72 13.29 12.97 5.02
CA HIS A 72 13.04 14.28 4.43
C HIS A 72 12.52 14.12 2.98
N PRO A 73 11.54 14.93 2.51
CA PRO A 73 10.95 14.77 1.18
C PRO A 73 11.97 14.86 0.03
N ALA A 74 13.04 15.64 0.18
CA ALA A 74 14.11 15.68 -0.84
C ALA A 74 14.90 14.36 -0.91
N VAL A 75 15.15 13.70 0.22
CA VAL A 75 15.79 12.36 0.27
C VAL A 75 14.85 11.33 -0.34
N LEU A 76 13.56 11.38 0.02
CA LEU A 76 12.54 10.49 -0.52
C LEU A 76 12.38 10.67 -2.04
N ALA A 77 12.37 11.92 -2.54
CA ALA A 77 12.33 12.21 -3.97
C ALA A 77 13.55 11.62 -4.73
N ARG A 78 14.74 11.65 -4.11
CA ARG A 78 15.95 11.04 -4.68
C ARG A 78 15.87 9.52 -4.67
N ALA A 79 15.52 8.91 -3.55
CA ALA A 79 15.42 7.46 -3.41
C ALA A 79 14.40 6.89 -4.39
N SER A 80 13.21 7.47 -4.45
CA SER A 80 12.14 7.05 -5.35
C SER A 80 12.50 7.23 -6.84
N ALA A 81 13.13 8.34 -7.23
CA ALA A 81 13.60 8.50 -8.60
C ALA A 81 14.69 7.47 -8.97
N THR A 82 15.54 7.09 -8.00
CA THR A 82 16.55 6.03 -8.20
C THR A 82 15.89 4.67 -8.41
N VAL A 83 14.95 4.29 -7.55
CA VAL A 83 14.21 3.02 -7.70
C VAL A 83 13.42 3.00 -9.00
N ASP A 84 12.80 4.11 -9.39
CA ASP A 84 12.07 4.21 -10.66
C ASP A 84 12.99 3.92 -11.85
N ARG A 85 14.23 4.39 -11.83
CA ARG A 85 15.23 4.08 -12.86
C ARG A 85 15.72 2.65 -12.81
N LEU A 86 16.04 2.13 -11.62
CA LEU A 86 16.48 0.73 -11.44
C LEU A 86 15.41 -0.26 -11.88
N SER A 87 14.14 0.08 -11.66
CA SER A 87 13.01 -0.73 -12.05
C SER A 87 12.52 -0.49 -13.50
N SER A 88 13.18 0.38 -14.28
CA SER A 88 12.72 0.76 -15.63
C SER A 88 11.29 1.32 -15.65
N GLY A 89 10.96 2.19 -14.68
CA GLY A 89 9.66 2.88 -14.62
C GLY A 89 8.54 2.09 -13.94
N ARG A 90 8.86 1.19 -13.00
CA ARG A 90 7.87 0.38 -12.29
C ARG A 90 7.61 0.81 -10.84
N LEU A 91 8.23 1.89 -10.38
CA LEU A 91 7.97 2.39 -9.04
C LEU A 91 6.53 2.93 -8.93
N GLU A 92 5.89 2.64 -7.80
CA GLU A 92 4.73 3.34 -7.27
C GLU A 92 5.05 3.90 -5.87
N LEU A 93 4.87 5.21 -5.67
CA LEU A 93 5.10 5.82 -4.37
C LEU A 93 3.83 5.73 -3.52
N ARG A 94 3.77 4.73 -2.63
CA ARG A 94 2.70 4.63 -1.62
C ARG A 94 3.12 5.33 -0.35
N ILE A 95 2.37 6.36 0.03
CA ILE A 95 2.71 7.24 1.14
C ILE A 95 1.49 7.58 1.99
N GLY A 96 1.69 7.63 3.30
CA GLY A 96 0.64 7.96 4.26
C GLY A 96 1.07 9.00 5.29
N ILE A 97 0.09 9.47 6.07
CA ILE A 97 0.35 10.38 7.20
C ILE A 97 0.95 9.68 8.42
N GLY A 98 0.99 8.34 8.40
CA GLY A 98 1.37 7.52 9.54
C GLY A 98 0.21 7.26 10.52
N GLY A 99 0.14 6.04 10.97
CA GLY A 99 -0.85 5.55 11.91
C GLY A 99 -0.21 4.87 13.12
N ARG A 100 -0.73 3.71 13.50
CA ARG A 100 -0.29 2.98 14.71
C ARG A 100 1.13 2.43 14.61
N SER A 101 1.56 1.97 13.42
CA SER A 101 2.93 1.51 13.20
C SER A 101 3.92 2.64 13.47
N LEU A 102 3.73 3.81 12.85
CA LEU A 102 4.55 4.98 13.09
C LEU A 102 4.50 5.45 14.56
N LYS A 103 3.32 5.38 15.23
CA LYS A 103 3.22 5.69 16.65
C LYS A 103 4.06 4.73 17.50
N ARG A 104 4.04 3.43 17.18
CA ARG A 104 4.86 2.43 17.84
C ARG A 104 6.36 2.70 17.62
N ASP A 105 6.76 2.97 16.38
CA ASP A 105 8.14 3.29 16.03
C ASP A 105 8.61 4.58 16.70
N SER A 106 7.73 5.56 16.86
CA SER A 106 8.00 6.77 17.64
C SER A 106 8.31 6.45 19.09
N THR A 107 7.50 5.58 19.71
CA THR A 107 7.70 5.21 21.12
C THR A 107 8.97 4.38 21.32
N THR A 108 9.29 3.50 20.36
CA THR A 108 10.40 2.54 20.47
C THR A 108 11.73 3.13 20.03
N TYR A 109 11.74 3.91 18.95
CA TYR A 109 12.96 4.38 18.28
C TYR A 109 13.12 5.90 18.25
N GLY A 110 12.21 6.65 18.92
CA GLY A 110 12.26 8.11 18.93
C GLY A 110 11.91 8.80 17.61
N VAL A 111 11.33 8.10 16.66
CA VAL A 111 10.89 8.68 15.39
C VAL A 111 9.81 9.74 15.63
N PRO A 112 9.87 10.93 15.00
CA PRO A 112 8.88 11.97 15.22
C PRO A 112 7.45 11.52 14.88
N PHE A 113 6.51 11.73 15.81
CA PHE A 113 5.08 11.48 15.60
C PHE A 113 4.28 12.74 15.93
N PRO A 114 4.29 13.75 15.06
CA PRO A 114 3.56 14.99 15.29
C PRO A 114 2.04 14.79 15.39
N PRO A 115 1.29 15.75 15.96
CA PRO A 115 -0.17 15.74 15.98
C PRO A 115 -0.78 15.52 14.58
N TYR A 116 -1.97 14.93 14.53
CA TYR A 116 -2.65 14.51 13.29
C TYR A 116 -2.66 15.60 12.20
N LEU A 117 -3.15 16.79 12.52
CA LEU A 117 -3.23 17.88 11.53
C LEU A 117 -1.86 18.33 11.03
N GLN A 118 -0.85 18.25 11.88
CA GLN A 118 0.51 18.56 11.47
C GLN A 118 1.06 17.51 10.50
N ARG A 119 0.77 16.22 10.74
CA ARG A 119 1.17 15.14 9.80
C ARG A 119 0.49 15.29 8.45
N VAL A 120 -0.81 15.66 8.43
CA VAL A 120 -1.55 15.97 7.19
C VAL A 120 -0.87 17.11 6.43
N ARG A 121 -0.60 18.24 7.09
CA ARG A 121 0.04 19.41 6.46
C ARG A 121 1.47 19.12 5.99
N ARG A 122 2.23 18.35 6.77
CA ARG A 122 3.57 17.89 6.35
C ARG A 122 3.52 17.03 5.11
N LEU A 123 2.55 16.13 4.99
CA LEU A 123 2.39 15.31 3.80
C LEU A 123 2.02 16.15 2.57
N ASP A 124 1.10 17.09 2.70
CA ASP A 124 0.72 18.02 1.63
C ASP A 124 1.93 18.82 1.09
N GLU A 125 2.65 19.44 2.00
CA GLU A 125 3.82 20.24 1.69
C GLU A 125 4.98 19.41 1.12
N GLY A 126 5.20 18.22 1.70
CA GLY A 126 6.24 17.30 1.25
C GLY A 126 5.96 16.70 -0.12
N LEU A 127 4.73 16.32 -0.42
CA LEU A 127 4.36 15.83 -1.76
C LEU A 127 4.50 16.94 -2.82
N THR A 128 4.20 18.19 -2.47
CA THR A 128 4.42 19.32 -3.34
C THR A 128 5.91 19.46 -3.67
N LEU A 129 6.79 19.35 -2.67
CA LEU A 129 8.24 19.41 -2.89
C LEU A 129 8.75 18.21 -3.70
N ILE A 130 8.29 17.01 -3.40
CA ILE A 130 8.67 15.78 -4.12
C ILE A 130 8.33 15.92 -5.61
N LYS A 131 7.10 16.33 -5.94
CA LYS A 131 6.67 16.52 -7.33
C LYS A 131 7.53 17.55 -8.05
N LYS A 132 7.83 18.69 -7.42
CA LYS A 132 8.72 19.73 -7.99
C LYS A 132 10.12 19.16 -8.27
N LEU A 133 10.69 18.41 -7.33
CA LEU A 133 12.02 17.80 -7.49
C LEU A 133 12.03 16.75 -8.60
N TRP A 134 10.93 16.05 -8.84
CA TRP A 134 10.83 15.07 -9.93
C TRP A 134 10.68 15.71 -11.30
N THR A 135 9.96 16.84 -11.40
CA THR A 135 9.50 17.38 -12.68
C THR A 135 10.27 18.63 -13.14
N LEU A 136 10.69 19.48 -12.22
CA LEU A 136 11.35 20.75 -12.55
C LEU A 136 12.87 20.60 -12.55
N GLU A 137 13.56 21.32 -13.43
CA GLU A 137 15.02 21.38 -13.47
C GLU A 137 15.59 21.94 -12.17
N LYS A 138 15.05 23.07 -11.73
CA LYS A 138 15.33 23.70 -10.44
C LYS A 138 14.05 24.06 -9.74
N SER A 139 14.01 23.94 -8.42
CA SER A 139 12.84 24.29 -7.63
C SER A 139 13.20 25.01 -6.34
N SER A 140 12.39 25.99 -5.98
CA SER A 140 12.39 26.60 -4.66
C SER A 140 11.02 26.42 -4.01
N GLN A 141 11.02 26.23 -2.71
CA GLN A 141 9.81 26.17 -1.90
C GLN A 141 10.07 26.85 -0.56
N ARG A 142 9.19 27.75 -0.17
CA ARG A 142 9.13 28.28 1.20
C ARG A 142 7.92 27.67 1.88
N GLY A 143 8.15 26.67 2.71
CA GLY A 143 7.11 25.98 3.44
C GLY A 143 7.30 26.11 4.95
N ARG A 144 6.26 25.79 5.70
CA ARG A 144 6.33 25.76 7.16
C ARG A 144 7.17 24.58 7.67
N TYR A 145 7.17 23.48 6.93
CA TYR A 145 7.81 22.24 7.35
C TYR A 145 9.00 21.86 6.47
N PHE A 146 8.95 22.23 5.18
CA PHE A 146 9.98 21.87 4.22
C PHE A 146 10.28 23.05 3.29
N SER A 147 11.50 23.50 3.34
CA SER A 147 11.97 24.57 2.46
C SER A 147 13.10 24.07 1.56
N SER A 148 13.19 24.62 0.37
CA SER A 148 14.30 24.41 -0.55
C SER A 148 14.62 25.71 -1.29
N SER A 149 15.88 25.89 -1.63
CA SER A 149 16.34 27.05 -2.40
C SER A 149 17.12 26.55 -3.60
N ASN A 150 16.64 26.88 -4.80
CA ASN A 150 17.30 26.56 -6.07
C ASN A 150 17.74 25.08 -6.20
N ALA A 151 16.95 24.17 -5.61
CA ALA A 151 17.28 22.77 -5.54
C ALA A 151 17.17 22.10 -6.91
N ALA A 152 18.27 21.55 -7.39
CA ALA A 152 18.37 20.83 -8.66
C ALA A 152 18.61 19.33 -8.40
N GLN A 153 17.58 18.52 -8.55
CA GLN A 153 17.73 17.07 -8.53
C GLN A 153 18.02 16.56 -9.94
N LYS A 154 19.26 16.19 -10.22
CA LYS A 154 19.67 15.71 -11.56
C LYS A 154 19.05 14.36 -11.93
N ILE A 155 18.89 13.45 -10.96
CA ILE A 155 18.25 12.15 -11.20
C ILE A 155 16.74 12.32 -11.15
N LYS A 156 16.10 12.23 -12.32
CA LYS A 156 14.65 12.28 -12.49
C LYS A 156 14.09 10.88 -12.65
N PRO A 157 12.82 10.64 -12.26
CA PRO A 157 12.14 9.41 -12.62
C PRO A 157 12.08 9.20 -14.14
N ILE A 158 11.88 7.96 -14.59
CA ILE A 158 11.59 7.63 -15.98
C ILE A 158 10.12 7.93 -16.31
N GLN A 159 9.22 7.55 -15.38
CA GLN A 159 7.79 7.73 -15.55
C GLN A 159 7.41 9.21 -15.71
N ARG A 160 6.45 9.50 -16.59
CA ARG A 160 5.97 10.86 -16.88
C ARG A 160 4.48 10.98 -16.54
N PRO A 161 4.04 12.11 -15.94
CA PRO A 161 4.85 13.25 -15.47
C PRO A 161 5.72 12.90 -14.27
N HIS A 162 5.40 11.83 -13.52
CA HIS A 162 6.12 11.28 -12.37
C HIS A 162 5.58 9.87 -12.04
N PRO A 163 6.26 9.08 -11.20
CA PRO A 163 5.73 7.82 -10.67
C PRO A 163 4.33 8.01 -10.06
N PRO A 164 3.42 7.03 -10.22
CA PRO A 164 2.12 7.09 -9.57
C PRO A 164 2.27 7.26 -8.06
N ILE A 165 1.39 8.07 -7.48
CA ILE A 165 1.33 8.33 -6.04
C ILE A 165 0.05 7.70 -5.50
N THR A 166 0.22 6.78 -4.55
CA THR A 166 -0.88 6.23 -3.75
C THR A 166 -0.93 6.91 -2.39
N ILE A 167 -2.10 7.43 -2.03
CA ILE A 167 -2.34 7.96 -0.69
C ILE A 167 -3.39 7.11 -0.01
N ALA A 168 -3.03 6.57 1.17
CA ALA A 168 -3.92 5.71 1.92
C ALA A 168 -4.51 6.38 3.16
N GLY A 169 -5.78 6.08 3.39
CA GLY A 169 -6.52 6.45 4.58
C GLY A 169 -7.96 6.90 4.31
N THR A 170 -8.74 6.84 5.37
CA THR A 170 -10.21 7.02 5.34
C THR A 170 -10.68 8.34 5.94
N SER A 171 -9.80 9.08 6.62
CA SER A 171 -10.19 10.35 7.23
C SER A 171 -10.39 11.44 6.18
N GLU A 172 -11.32 12.33 6.43
CA GLU A 172 -11.71 13.40 5.49
C GLU A 172 -10.51 14.21 4.96
N LYS A 173 -9.57 14.57 5.84
CA LYS A 173 -8.35 15.31 5.45
C LYS A 173 -7.40 14.50 4.59
N VAL A 174 -7.36 13.18 4.74
CA VAL A 174 -6.57 12.30 3.88
C VAL A 174 -7.25 12.13 2.52
N VAL A 175 -8.58 12.08 2.47
CA VAL A 175 -9.34 12.15 1.21
C VAL A 175 -9.04 13.44 0.45
N ASP A 176 -8.99 14.60 1.14
CA ASP A 176 -8.60 15.88 0.54
C ASP A 176 -7.20 15.81 -0.08
N LEU A 177 -6.23 15.18 0.61
CA LEU A 177 -4.89 14.96 0.08
C LEU A 177 -4.87 14.03 -1.13
N ALA A 178 -5.67 12.96 -1.10
CA ALA A 178 -5.80 12.04 -2.24
C ALA A 178 -6.36 12.78 -3.46
N ILE A 179 -7.39 13.59 -3.30
CA ILE A 179 -7.94 14.42 -4.36
C ILE A 179 -6.90 15.38 -4.92
N LYS A 180 -6.04 15.95 -4.09
CA LYS A 180 -5.03 16.93 -4.52
C LYS A 180 -3.81 16.29 -5.19
N HIS A 181 -3.36 15.13 -4.72
CA HIS A 181 -2.04 14.60 -5.07
C HIS A 181 -2.02 13.21 -5.68
N ALA A 182 -3.03 12.34 -5.39
CA ALA A 182 -2.93 10.92 -5.68
C ALA A 182 -3.36 10.55 -7.11
N ASN A 183 -2.74 9.50 -7.63
CA ASN A 183 -3.21 8.72 -8.77
C ASN A 183 -4.07 7.54 -8.28
N VAL A 184 -3.80 7.06 -7.06
CA VAL A 184 -4.52 5.96 -6.42
C VAL A 184 -4.92 6.40 -5.01
N TRP A 185 -6.20 6.24 -4.67
CA TRP A 185 -6.66 6.34 -3.30
C TRP A 185 -6.89 4.96 -2.73
N GLU A 186 -6.24 4.68 -1.62
CA GLU A 186 -6.31 3.38 -0.97
C GLU A 186 -7.01 3.46 0.37
N VAL A 187 -7.89 2.52 0.62
CA VAL A 187 -8.57 2.34 1.90
C VAL A 187 -8.24 0.99 2.49
N GLY A 188 -8.23 0.90 3.81
CA GLY A 188 -8.10 -0.34 4.55
C GLY A 188 -8.84 -0.25 5.89
N GLY A 189 -9.15 -1.39 6.49
CA GLY A 189 -9.90 -1.44 7.73
C GLY A 189 -11.33 -0.95 7.60
N VAL A 190 -11.98 -1.24 6.48
CA VAL A 190 -13.36 -0.86 6.16
C VAL A 190 -14.19 -2.07 5.79
N VAL A 191 -15.51 -1.99 6.01
CA VAL A 191 -16.50 -2.91 5.46
C VAL A 191 -17.19 -2.25 4.25
N PRO A 192 -17.86 -3.02 3.36
CA PRO A 192 -18.47 -2.46 2.14
C PRO A 192 -19.39 -1.26 2.38
N ALA A 193 -20.20 -1.29 3.44
CA ALA A 193 -21.09 -0.19 3.80
C ALA A 193 -20.33 1.10 4.22
N GLU A 194 -19.19 0.98 4.89
CA GLU A 194 -18.32 2.10 5.24
C GLU A 194 -17.62 2.64 3.99
N TYR A 195 -17.11 1.75 3.13
CA TYR A 195 -16.49 2.14 1.87
C TYR A 195 -17.46 2.91 0.95
N ARG A 196 -18.72 2.48 0.83
CA ARG A 196 -19.74 3.20 0.04
C ARG A 196 -19.86 4.66 0.46
N LYS A 197 -19.89 4.94 1.77
CA LYS A 197 -19.96 6.32 2.29
C LYS A 197 -18.69 7.12 1.97
N LEU A 198 -17.53 6.48 2.07
CA LEU A 198 -16.24 7.10 1.74
C LEU A 198 -16.15 7.42 0.25
N HIS A 199 -16.60 6.52 -0.63
CA HIS A 199 -16.64 6.74 -2.08
C HIS A 199 -17.59 7.87 -2.46
N GLN A 200 -18.76 7.96 -1.82
CA GLN A 200 -19.67 9.11 -2.00
C GLN A 200 -19.00 10.43 -1.59
N THR A 201 -18.26 10.43 -0.48
CA THR A 201 -17.50 11.59 -0.03
C THR A 201 -16.42 11.99 -1.03
N LEU A 202 -15.63 11.03 -1.52
CA LEU A 202 -14.62 11.25 -2.56
C LEU A 202 -15.27 11.88 -3.81
N THR A 203 -16.34 11.27 -4.33
CA THR A 203 -17.05 11.72 -5.52
C THR A 203 -17.58 13.15 -5.37
N SER A 204 -18.25 13.44 -4.24
CA SER A 204 -18.77 14.77 -3.95
C SER A 204 -17.68 15.83 -3.87
N LYS A 205 -16.55 15.52 -3.21
CA LYS A 205 -15.42 16.44 -3.09
C LYS A 205 -14.69 16.63 -4.41
N CYS A 206 -14.51 15.58 -5.22
CA CYS A 206 -13.96 15.69 -6.57
C CYS A 206 -14.81 16.61 -7.44
N LYS A 207 -16.13 16.43 -7.44
CA LYS A 207 -17.07 17.30 -8.18
C LYS A 207 -16.96 18.77 -7.76
N LYS A 208 -16.89 19.04 -6.46
CA LYS A 208 -16.72 20.41 -5.93
C LYS A 208 -15.38 21.02 -6.31
N GLY A 209 -14.31 20.21 -6.38
CA GLY A 209 -12.95 20.65 -6.72
C GLY A 209 -12.63 20.62 -8.21
N GLY A 210 -13.58 20.27 -9.08
CA GLY A 210 -13.36 20.19 -10.54
C GLY A 210 -12.41 19.06 -10.97
N ARG A 211 -12.21 18.03 -10.14
CA ARG A 211 -11.42 16.86 -10.50
C ARG A 211 -12.32 15.70 -10.92
N ASP A 212 -11.99 15.05 -12.03
CA ASP A 212 -12.64 13.79 -12.42
C ASP A 212 -12.31 12.68 -11.39
N VAL A 213 -13.32 12.12 -10.77
CA VAL A 213 -13.16 11.02 -9.80
C VAL A 213 -12.55 9.76 -10.45
N ASN A 214 -12.81 9.54 -11.73
CA ASN A 214 -12.26 8.39 -12.48
C ASN A 214 -10.76 8.55 -12.78
N SER A 215 -10.19 9.75 -12.58
CA SER A 215 -8.74 9.96 -12.64
C SER A 215 -8.00 9.45 -11.41
N ILE A 216 -8.73 8.92 -10.41
CA ILE A 216 -8.19 8.35 -9.16
C ILE A 216 -8.62 6.90 -9.10
N GLU A 217 -7.67 5.97 -9.30
CA GLU A 217 -7.92 4.53 -9.07
C GLU A 217 -8.29 4.27 -7.60
N ARG A 218 -9.20 3.35 -7.36
CA ARG A 218 -9.66 2.98 -6.02
C ARG A 218 -9.05 1.64 -5.63
N SER A 219 -8.28 1.66 -4.55
CA SER A 219 -7.56 0.49 -4.02
C SER A 219 -8.09 0.09 -2.64
N LEU A 220 -8.18 -1.21 -2.41
CA LEU A 220 -8.47 -1.79 -1.10
C LEU A 220 -7.24 -2.53 -0.57
N GLU A 221 -6.76 -2.12 0.60
CA GLU A 221 -5.85 -2.93 1.41
C GLU A 221 -6.66 -3.98 2.16
N VAL A 222 -6.40 -5.25 1.88
CA VAL A 222 -7.14 -6.38 2.43
C VAL A 222 -6.21 -7.43 3.01
N THR A 223 -6.58 -7.97 4.18
CA THR A 223 -5.88 -9.13 4.76
C THR A 223 -6.66 -10.39 4.42
N ILE A 224 -6.00 -11.37 3.83
CA ILE A 224 -6.63 -12.63 3.42
C ILE A 224 -6.03 -13.79 4.20
N ALA A 225 -6.90 -14.61 4.81
CA ALA A 225 -6.56 -15.90 5.35
C ALA A 225 -7.27 -16.99 4.53
N LEU A 226 -6.54 -17.60 3.60
CA LEU A 226 -7.10 -18.54 2.65
C LEU A 226 -6.90 -19.98 3.13
N PHE A 227 -7.97 -20.76 3.14
CA PHE A 227 -8.00 -22.15 3.58
C PHE A 227 -8.54 -23.05 2.47
N THR A 228 -7.81 -24.13 2.16
CA THR A 228 -8.23 -25.12 1.14
C THR A 228 -8.99 -26.31 1.73
N ARG A 229 -8.89 -26.55 3.04
CA ARG A 229 -9.50 -27.68 3.74
C ARG A 229 -10.28 -27.22 4.98
N GLY A 230 -11.53 -27.68 5.09
CA GLY A 230 -12.37 -27.78 6.29
C GLY A 230 -12.76 -26.47 7.03
N GLY A 231 -14.02 -26.41 7.53
CA GLY A 231 -14.53 -25.35 8.40
C GLY A 231 -13.73 -25.15 9.70
N ASP A 232 -13.03 -26.17 10.16
CA ASP A 232 -12.19 -26.14 11.38
C ASP A 232 -11.05 -25.10 11.34
N ALA A 233 -10.58 -24.70 10.16
CA ALA A 233 -9.47 -23.76 10.03
C ALA A 233 -9.87 -22.31 10.38
N ILE A 234 -11.07 -21.88 9.99
CA ILE A 234 -11.61 -20.55 10.37
C ILE A 234 -11.91 -20.51 11.86
N ASP A 235 -12.53 -21.59 12.39
CA ASP A 235 -12.81 -21.72 13.81
C ASP A 235 -11.52 -21.83 14.63
N GLY A 236 -10.50 -22.48 14.07
CA GLY A 236 -9.15 -22.48 14.62
C GLY A 236 -8.54 -21.09 14.71
N LEU A 237 -8.68 -20.27 13.65
CA LEU A 237 -8.24 -18.88 13.63
C LEU A 237 -9.05 -18.03 14.63
N ARG A 238 -10.37 -18.18 14.67
CA ARG A 238 -11.23 -17.50 15.65
C ARG A 238 -10.88 -17.87 17.09
N ARG A 239 -10.71 -19.18 17.38
CA ARG A 239 -10.26 -19.65 18.70
C ARG A 239 -8.89 -19.07 19.09
N LYS A 240 -7.94 -19.03 18.15
CA LYS A 240 -6.59 -18.49 18.36
C LYS A 240 -6.61 -16.99 18.64
N LEU A 241 -7.40 -16.24 17.90
CA LEU A 241 -7.54 -14.80 18.07
C LEU A 241 -8.53 -14.40 19.17
N ARG A 242 -9.39 -15.32 19.60
CA ARG A 242 -10.39 -15.10 20.66
C ARG A 242 -11.17 -13.78 20.44
N ASN A 243 -11.39 -13.01 21.50
CA ASN A 243 -12.09 -11.71 21.48
C ASN A 243 -11.40 -10.63 20.62
N LYS A 244 -10.25 -10.96 20.01
CA LYS A 244 -9.53 -10.04 19.12
C LYS A 244 -9.91 -10.24 17.64
N PHE A 245 -10.57 -11.36 17.30
CA PHE A 245 -10.86 -11.69 15.89
C PHE A 245 -11.66 -10.55 15.21
N ASP A 246 -12.83 -10.20 15.73
CA ASP A 246 -13.70 -9.17 15.12
C ASP A 246 -13.03 -7.80 15.07
N LYS A 247 -12.28 -7.45 16.14
CA LYS A 247 -11.52 -6.20 16.18
C LYS A 247 -10.40 -6.17 15.13
N LEU A 248 -9.76 -7.30 14.87
CA LEU A 248 -8.72 -7.43 13.85
C LEU A 248 -9.34 -7.50 12.45
N ALA A 249 -10.46 -8.23 12.29
CA ALA A 249 -11.21 -8.32 11.06
C ALA A 249 -11.63 -6.93 10.57
N LYS A 250 -12.26 -6.13 11.44
CA LYS A 250 -12.62 -4.76 11.10
C LYS A 250 -11.40 -3.87 10.84
N ARG A 251 -10.30 -4.05 11.59
CA ARG A 251 -9.13 -3.18 11.50
C ARG A 251 -8.32 -3.35 10.21
N TRP A 252 -8.34 -4.55 9.62
CA TRP A 252 -7.49 -4.91 8.48
C TRP A 252 -8.26 -5.38 7.27
N THR A 253 -9.57 -5.15 7.24
CA THR A 253 -10.45 -5.76 6.22
C THR A 253 -10.10 -7.25 6.08
N LEU A 254 -10.12 -8.00 7.20
CA LEU A 254 -9.75 -9.42 7.19
C LEU A 254 -10.87 -10.24 6.60
N ILE A 255 -10.59 -10.89 5.49
CA ILE A 255 -11.45 -11.91 4.86
C ILE A 255 -10.77 -13.27 5.08
N ALA A 256 -11.48 -14.16 5.76
CA ALA A 256 -10.94 -15.47 6.12
C ALA A 256 -11.89 -16.58 5.68
N GLY A 257 -11.46 -17.45 4.78
CA GLY A 257 -12.34 -18.48 4.28
C GLY A 257 -11.75 -19.33 3.17
N ARG A 258 -12.64 -20.11 2.57
CA ARG A 258 -12.39 -20.83 1.32
C ARG A 258 -12.45 -19.86 0.12
N PRO A 259 -11.95 -20.26 -1.05
CA PRO A 259 -11.98 -19.42 -2.23
C PRO A 259 -13.35 -18.83 -2.55
N ASP A 260 -14.41 -19.62 -2.49
CA ASP A 260 -15.80 -19.20 -2.73
C ASP A 260 -16.27 -18.06 -1.82
N HIS A 261 -15.97 -18.15 -0.52
CA HIS A 261 -16.26 -17.08 0.43
C HIS A 261 -15.46 -15.83 0.15
N ILE A 262 -14.15 -15.98 -0.13
CA ILE A 262 -13.27 -14.83 -0.46
C ILE A 262 -13.75 -14.12 -1.73
N ILE A 263 -14.16 -14.88 -2.76
CA ILE A 263 -14.73 -14.32 -4.00
C ILE A 263 -15.99 -13.50 -3.69
N SER A 264 -16.90 -14.04 -2.87
CA SER A 264 -18.13 -13.34 -2.50
C SER A 264 -17.85 -12.00 -1.82
N GLU A 265 -17.00 -12.00 -0.82
CA GLU A 265 -16.63 -10.80 -0.05
C GLU A 265 -15.90 -9.75 -0.91
N LEU A 266 -14.96 -10.17 -1.77
CA LEU A 266 -14.24 -9.25 -2.65
C LEU A 266 -15.17 -8.64 -3.71
N ASN A 267 -16.11 -9.42 -4.24
CA ASN A 267 -17.09 -8.94 -5.23
C ASN A 267 -17.99 -7.82 -4.66
N GLU A 268 -18.27 -7.79 -3.35
CA GLU A 268 -18.99 -6.66 -2.75
C GLU A 268 -18.22 -5.33 -2.92
N PHE A 269 -16.89 -5.37 -2.84
CA PHE A 269 -16.07 -4.19 -3.07
C PHE A 269 -15.89 -3.87 -4.56
N VAL A 270 -15.80 -4.89 -5.42
CA VAL A 270 -15.79 -4.70 -6.90
C VAL A 270 -17.07 -4.00 -7.34
N ASP A 271 -18.23 -4.45 -6.88
CA ASP A 271 -19.54 -3.83 -7.17
C ASP A 271 -19.63 -2.36 -6.69
N LEU A 272 -18.80 -1.97 -5.74
CA LEU A 272 -18.69 -0.59 -5.26
C LEU A 272 -17.59 0.22 -5.97
N GLY A 273 -16.92 -0.37 -6.98
CA GLY A 273 -15.94 0.30 -7.83
C GLY A 273 -14.50 0.24 -7.32
N ILE A 274 -14.16 -0.72 -6.48
CA ILE A 274 -12.74 -1.05 -6.23
C ILE A 274 -12.15 -1.70 -7.48
N GLU A 275 -10.99 -1.22 -7.89
CA GLU A 275 -10.28 -1.65 -9.10
C GLU A 275 -8.95 -2.34 -8.77
N ARG A 276 -8.49 -2.18 -7.53
CA ARG A 276 -7.20 -2.72 -7.08
C ARG A 276 -7.31 -3.35 -5.70
N PHE A 277 -6.60 -4.45 -5.50
CA PHE A 277 -6.52 -5.13 -4.21
C PHE A 277 -5.05 -5.30 -3.80
N SER A 278 -4.68 -4.64 -2.71
CA SER A 278 -3.38 -4.77 -2.06
C SER A 278 -3.50 -5.80 -0.95
N ILE A 279 -2.95 -6.99 -1.16
CA ILE A 279 -3.24 -8.17 -0.36
C ILE A 279 -2.13 -8.46 0.63
N HIS A 280 -2.51 -8.56 1.89
CA HIS A 280 -1.68 -9.08 2.96
C HIS A 280 -2.14 -10.50 3.32
N PHE A 281 -1.38 -11.53 2.91
CA PHE A 281 -1.71 -12.90 3.26
C PHE A 281 -1.36 -13.20 4.72
N LEU A 282 -2.33 -13.69 5.48
CA LEU A 282 -2.18 -13.94 6.91
C LEU A 282 -1.50 -15.28 7.17
N ASN A 283 -0.47 -15.28 8.00
CA ASN A 283 0.11 -16.51 8.51
C ASN A 283 -0.73 -17.07 9.67
N TYR A 284 -1.66 -17.98 9.38
CA TYR A 284 -2.53 -18.58 10.38
C TYR A 284 -1.89 -19.75 11.15
N ASN A 285 -0.76 -20.29 10.69
CA ASN A 285 -0.04 -21.40 11.35
C ASN A 285 0.97 -20.95 12.41
N GLY A 286 1.26 -19.63 12.53
CA GLY A 286 2.27 -19.08 13.43
C GLY A 286 1.70 -18.27 14.60
N ILE A 287 2.52 -18.07 15.64
CA ILE A 287 2.22 -17.18 16.77
C ILE A 287 2.22 -15.71 16.29
N ASN A 288 2.95 -15.43 15.22
CA ASN A 288 3.13 -14.09 14.65
C ASN A 288 2.38 -13.99 13.32
N LEU A 289 1.23 -13.33 13.32
CA LEU A 289 0.32 -13.21 12.18
C LEU A 289 0.95 -12.50 10.97
N PHE A 290 1.99 -11.70 11.19
CA PHE A 290 2.69 -10.91 10.16
C PHE A 290 4.00 -11.54 9.68
N PHE A 291 4.53 -12.57 10.35
CA PHE A 291 5.70 -13.30 9.87
C PHE A 291 5.27 -14.40 8.93
N GLN A 292 5.36 -14.11 7.66
CA GLN A 292 5.05 -15.06 6.61
C GLN A 292 6.18 -16.08 6.48
N ARG A 293 5.87 -17.35 6.67
CA ARG A 293 6.74 -18.43 6.21
C ARG A 293 6.72 -18.41 4.68
N PRO A 294 7.89 -18.34 3.99
CA PRO A 294 7.94 -18.16 2.53
C PRO A 294 7.15 -19.20 1.74
N SER A 295 7.18 -20.48 2.17
CA SER A 295 6.41 -21.54 1.53
C SER A 295 4.90 -21.30 1.65
N LEU A 296 4.41 -20.99 2.85
CA LEU A 296 2.98 -20.74 3.08
C LEU A 296 2.49 -19.51 2.32
N LEU A 297 3.33 -18.47 2.19
CA LEU A 297 3.00 -17.30 1.40
C LEU A 297 2.85 -17.66 -0.08
N ILE A 298 3.78 -18.44 -0.61
CA ILE A 298 3.73 -18.92 -1.99
C ILE A 298 2.46 -19.75 -2.23
N ASP A 299 2.17 -20.70 -1.35
CA ASP A 299 0.97 -21.55 -1.47
C ASP A 299 -0.32 -20.68 -1.51
N GLN A 300 -0.43 -19.68 -0.64
CA GLN A 300 -1.58 -18.76 -0.64
C GLN A 300 -1.65 -17.91 -1.90
N MET A 301 -0.52 -17.43 -2.40
CA MET A 301 -0.44 -16.67 -3.65
C MET A 301 -0.90 -17.51 -4.85
N GLU A 302 -0.43 -18.77 -4.95
CA GLU A 302 -0.83 -19.71 -6.00
C GLU A 302 -2.33 -20.01 -5.96
N ILE A 303 -2.83 -20.40 -4.80
CA ILE A 303 -4.27 -20.70 -4.64
C ILE A 303 -5.13 -19.48 -4.93
N PHE A 304 -4.75 -18.30 -4.46
CA PHE A 304 -5.49 -17.07 -4.74
C PHE A 304 -5.49 -16.74 -6.23
N ARG A 305 -4.35 -16.91 -6.90
CA ARG A 305 -4.22 -16.68 -8.35
C ARG A 305 -5.07 -17.65 -9.16
N GLU A 306 -5.08 -18.94 -8.78
CA GLU A 306 -5.75 -19.98 -9.55
C GLU A 306 -7.25 -20.10 -9.23
N GLN A 307 -7.65 -19.91 -7.98
CA GLN A 307 -9.00 -20.22 -7.50
C GLN A 307 -9.83 -19.00 -7.11
N VAL A 308 -9.25 -17.79 -7.02
CA VAL A 308 -10.00 -16.59 -6.65
C VAL A 308 -10.03 -15.59 -7.81
N ILE A 309 -8.88 -15.15 -8.31
CA ILE A 309 -8.80 -14.09 -9.34
C ILE A 309 -9.68 -14.40 -10.56
N PRO A 310 -9.68 -15.61 -11.17
CA PRO A 310 -10.45 -15.88 -12.38
C PRO A 310 -11.97 -15.84 -12.21
N HIS A 311 -12.44 -15.86 -10.95
CA HIS A 311 -13.86 -15.91 -10.61
C HIS A 311 -14.40 -14.60 -10.04
N LEU A 312 -13.57 -13.56 -9.97
CA LEU A 312 -14.04 -12.22 -9.59
C LEU A 312 -14.73 -11.55 -10.78
N LYS A 313 -15.71 -10.70 -10.46
CA LYS A 313 -16.41 -9.87 -11.46
C LYS A 313 -15.43 -8.92 -12.16
N HIS A 314 -15.64 -8.67 -13.44
CA HIS A 314 -14.85 -7.77 -14.29
C HIS A 314 -15.65 -6.52 -14.63
#